data_1e040067de452ee9df7aee487851a158
#
_entry.id   1e040067de452ee9df7aee487851a158
#
_cell.length_a   1.000
_cell.length_b   1.000
_cell.length_c   1.000
_cell.angle_alpha   90.00
_cell.angle_beta   90.00
_cell.angle_gamma   90.00
#
_symmetry.space_group_name_H-M   'P 1'
#
loop_
_entity.id
_entity.type
_entity.pdbx_description
1 polymer ?
#
loop_
_entity_poly.entity_id
_entity_poly.type
_entity_poly.pdbx_seq_one_letter_code
_entity_poly.pdbx_strand_id
1 'polypeptide(L)'
;MTQILLVGGDLPLLEGLSQSFAALGFTPTVVQTLHEGREHAAHHPPLVAVVSRSLAAASTSDALSIPLAPGGALVLYRVVGSPLVTLSPTMQRAVMADLTLPLERNRLVALVQHVGERAKTTGRGVRGDSSEEMAEA
;
A
#
# COMPACT_ATOMS: atom_id res chain seq x y z
N MET A 1 0.81 11.30 -10.01
CA MET A 1 0.77 11.30 -8.54
C MET A 1 0.78 9.87 -8.01
N THR A 2 1.41 9.67 -6.87
CA THR A 2 1.54 8.33 -6.30
C THR A 2 0.23 7.90 -5.64
N GLN A 3 -0.31 6.79 -6.09
CA GLN A 3 -1.56 6.25 -5.58
C GLN A 3 -1.33 5.38 -4.34
N ILE A 4 -2.15 5.57 -3.32
CA ILE A 4 -2.16 4.75 -2.12
C ILE A 4 -3.58 4.19 -1.97
N LEU A 5 -3.70 2.88 -1.79
CA LEU A 5 -5.00 2.24 -1.59
C LEU A 5 -5.14 1.82 -0.14
N LEU A 6 -6.22 2.20 0.50
CA LEU A 6 -6.52 1.84 1.89
C LEU A 6 -7.80 1.01 1.90
N VAL A 7 -7.71 -0.24 2.36
CA VAL A 7 -8.82 -1.20 2.32
C VAL A 7 -9.16 -1.69 3.73
N GLY A 8 -10.37 -1.43 4.18
CA GLY A 8 -10.82 -1.91 5.47
C GLY A 8 -12.13 -1.28 5.90
N GLY A 9 -12.70 -1.81 6.98
CA GLY A 9 -13.95 -1.32 7.55
C GLY A 9 -13.78 -0.22 8.59
N ASP A 10 -12.55 0.11 8.96
CA ASP A 10 -12.24 1.07 10.02
C ASP A 10 -12.18 2.48 9.43
N LEU A 11 -13.31 2.97 8.93
CA LEU A 11 -13.36 4.21 8.15
C LEU A 11 -12.75 5.43 8.85
N PRO A 12 -13.05 5.72 10.13
CA PRO A 12 -12.44 6.89 10.76
C PRO A 12 -10.93 6.83 10.78
N LEU A 13 -10.36 5.65 11.04
CA LEU A 13 -8.92 5.44 11.04
C LEU A 13 -8.34 5.63 9.64
N LEU A 14 -8.96 5.01 8.64
CA LEU A 14 -8.47 5.07 7.26
C LEU A 14 -8.62 6.48 6.68
N GLU A 15 -9.67 7.20 7.04
CA GLU A 15 -9.84 8.58 6.59
C GLU A 15 -8.77 9.49 7.19
N GLY A 16 -8.42 9.26 8.46
CA GLY A 16 -7.32 9.99 9.10
C GLY A 16 -6.00 9.75 8.39
N LEU A 17 -5.73 8.49 8.04
CA LEU A 17 -4.53 8.14 7.27
C LEU A 17 -4.56 8.78 5.89
N SER A 18 -5.72 8.75 5.24
CA SER A 18 -5.91 9.36 3.93
C SER A 18 -5.52 10.83 3.95
N GLN A 19 -6.00 11.57 4.95
CA GLN A 19 -5.65 12.98 5.12
C GLN A 19 -4.15 13.17 5.30
N SER A 20 -3.52 12.32 6.10
CA SER A 20 -2.07 12.39 6.31
C SER A 20 -1.29 12.17 5.02
N PHE A 21 -1.69 11.17 4.23
CA PHE A 21 -1.01 10.89 2.97
C PHE A 21 -1.25 11.99 1.94
N ALA A 22 -2.47 12.53 1.88
CA ALA A 22 -2.77 13.64 0.98
C ALA A 22 -1.91 14.86 1.30
N ALA A 23 -1.70 15.14 2.59
CA ALA A 23 -0.86 16.26 3.02
C ALA A 23 0.60 16.07 2.59
N LEU A 24 1.04 14.82 2.39
CA LEU A 24 2.40 14.51 1.95
C LEU A 24 2.53 14.42 0.42
N GLY A 25 1.47 14.71 -0.31
CA GLY A 25 1.51 14.71 -1.77
C GLY A 25 1.11 13.41 -2.44
N PHE A 26 0.66 12.42 -1.68
CA PHE A 26 0.14 11.17 -2.24
C PHE A 26 -1.34 11.31 -2.61
N THR A 27 -1.84 10.36 -3.39
CA THR A 27 -3.26 10.30 -3.77
C THR A 27 -3.90 9.08 -3.12
N PRO A 28 -4.45 9.21 -1.91
CA PRO A 28 -5.05 8.09 -1.20
C PRO A 28 -6.49 7.84 -1.64
N THR A 29 -6.90 6.57 -1.63
CA THR A 29 -8.28 6.16 -1.86
C THR A 29 -8.65 5.16 -0.78
N VAL A 30 -9.81 5.34 -0.17
CA VAL A 30 -10.32 4.45 0.88
C VAL A 30 -11.48 3.64 0.33
N VAL A 31 -11.40 2.32 0.45
CA VAL A 31 -12.49 1.40 0.10
C VAL A 31 -12.71 0.42 1.25
N GLN A 32 -13.89 -0.21 1.30
CA GLN A 32 -14.25 -1.06 2.42
C GLN A 32 -14.04 -2.54 2.16
N THR A 33 -13.99 -2.97 0.90
CA THR A 33 -13.89 -4.38 0.55
C THR A 33 -12.73 -4.63 -0.39
N LEU A 34 -12.25 -5.88 -0.40
CA LEU A 34 -11.19 -6.28 -1.33
C LEU A 34 -11.66 -6.19 -2.77
N HIS A 35 -12.94 -6.49 -3.03
CA HIS A 35 -13.50 -6.38 -4.37
C HIS A 35 -13.40 -4.94 -4.90
N GLU A 36 -13.83 -3.97 -4.09
CA GLU A 36 -13.72 -2.56 -4.46
C GLU A 36 -12.27 -2.15 -4.66
N GLY A 37 -11.38 -2.63 -3.79
CA GLY A 37 -9.96 -2.33 -3.90
C GLY A 37 -9.36 -2.84 -5.19
N ARG A 38 -9.69 -4.07 -5.57
CA ARG A 38 -9.19 -4.66 -6.81
C ARG A 38 -9.71 -3.90 -8.03
N GLU A 39 -10.98 -3.53 -8.02
CA GLU A 39 -11.55 -2.77 -9.15
C GLU A 39 -10.91 -1.40 -9.29
N HIS A 40 -10.74 -0.70 -8.19
CA HIS A 40 -10.07 0.60 -8.22
C HIS A 40 -8.62 0.46 -8.70
N ALA A 41 -7.91 -0.53 -8.17
CA ALA A 41 -6.50 -0.74 -8.52
C ALA A 41 -6.31 -1.16 -9.98
N ALA A 42 -7.31 -1.80 -10.58
CA ALA A 42 -7.22 -2.17 -12.00
C ALA A 42 -7.13 -0.94 -12.90
N HIS A 43 -7.75 0.18 -12.49
CA HIS A 43 -7.72 1.43 -13.24
C HIS A 43 -6.64 2.39 -12.74
N HIS A 44 -6.31 2.31 -11.46
CA HIS A 44 -5.33 3.18 -10.80
C HIS A 44 -4.44 2.35 -9.89
N PRO A 45 -3.46 1.61 -10.46
CA PRO A 45 -2.61 0.73 -9.64
C PRO A 45 -1.88 1.52 -8.56
N PRO A 46 -2.07 1.16 -7.28
CA PRO A 46 -1.40 1.87 -6.20
C PRO A 46 0.05 1.43 -6.05
N LEU A 47 0.89 2.35 -5.58
CA LEU A 47 2.24 1.99 -5.19
C LEU A 47 2.23 1.21 -3.87
N VAL A 48 1.35 1.59 -2.95
CA VAL A 48 1.20 0.86 -1.69
C VAL A 48 -0.28 0.57 -1.47
N ALA A 49 -0.60 -0.69 -1.19
CA ALA A 49 -1.93 -1.10 -0.78
C ALA A 49 -1.86 -1.47 0.71
N VAL A 50 -2.62 -0.75 1.53
CA VAL A 50 -2.71 -0.98 2.96
C VAL A 50 -4.04 -1.67 3.22
N VAL A 51 -4.00 -2.93 3.63
CA VAL A 51 -5.19 -3.79 3.71
C VAL A 51 -5.40 -4.30 5.12
N SER A 52 -6.65 -4.32 5.57
CA SER A 52 -7.02 -4.90 6.86
C SER A 52 -6.56 -6.37 6.91
N ARG A 53 -5.83 -6.72 7.97
CA ARG A 53 -5.36 -8.08 8.18
C ARG A 53 -6.51 -9.09 8.19
N SER A 54 -7.66 -8.72 8.78
CA SER A 54 -8.84 -9.59 8.83
C SER A 54 -9.36 -9.90 7.43
N LEU A 55 -9.44 -8.90 6.57
CA LEU A 55 -9.89 -9.09 5.19
C LEU A 55 -8.91 -9.97 4.41
N ALA A 56 -7.62 -9.72 4.58
CA ALA A 56 -6.59 -10.50 3.89
C ALA A 56 -6.60 -11.96 4.35
N ALA A 57 -6.81 -12.22 5.63
CA ALA A 57 -6.89 -13.59 6.15
C ALA A 57 -8.16 -14.30 5.65
N ALA A 58 -9.27 -13.59 5.55
CA ALA A 58 -10.53 -14.17 5.10
C ALA A 58 -10.53 -14.48 3.59
N SER A 59 -9.77 -13.73 2.80
CA SER A 59 -9.75 -13.87 1.35
C SER A 59 -8.35 -13.59 0.81
N THR A 60 -7.42 -14.50 1.11
CA THR A 60 -6.00 -14.36 0.78
C THR A 60 -5.78 -14.14 -0.72
N SER A 61 -6.44 -14.94 -1.57
CA SER A 61 -6.27 -14.84 -3.02
C SER A 61 -6.73 -13.48 -3.54
N ASP A 62 -7.81 -12.93 -3.00
CA ASP A 62 -8.29 -11.61 -3.41
C ASP A 62 -7.31 -10.51 -2.99
N ALA A 63 -6.76 -10.61 -1.78
CA ALA A 63 -5.78 -9.63 -1.31
C ALA A 63 -4.51 -9.67 -2.16
N LEU A 64 -4.03 -10.87 -2.50
CA LEU A 64 -2.82 -11.02 -3.32
C LEU A 64 -3.05 -10.65 -4.77
N SER A 65 -4.31 -10.57 -5.21
CA SER A 65 -4.66 -10.22 -6.59
C SER A 65 -4.82 -8.72 -6.83
N ILE A 66 -4.62 -7.89 -5.82
CA ILE A 66 -4.70 -6.44 -6.01
C ILE A 66 -3.55 -6.00 -6.92
N PRO A 67 -3.83 -5.39 -8.09
CA PRO A 67 -2.77 -4.89 -8.97
C PRO A 67 -1.99 -3.77 -8.29
N LEU A 68 -0.67 -3.86 -8.33
CA LEU A 68 0.20 -2.82 -7.78
C LEU A 68 1.00 -2.17 -8.90
N ALA A 69 1.38 -0.91 -8.71
CA ALA A 69 2.30 -0.24 -9.61
C ALA A 69 3.68 -0.90 -9.51
N PRO A 70 4.54 -0.77 -10.56
CA PRO A 70 5.89 -1.33 -10.50
C PRO A 70 6.66 -0.83 -9.29
N GLY A 71 7.28 -1.74 -8.56
CA GLY A 71 7.97 -1.43 -7.31
C GLY A 71 7.04 -1.30 -6.11
N GLY A 72 5.76 -1.62 -6.27
CA GLY A 72 4.77 -1.45 -5.22
C GLY A 72 4.87 -2.49 -4.12
N ALA A 73 4.13 -2.24 -3.03
CA ALA A 73 4.16 -3.06 -1.84
C ALA A 73 2.76 -3.27 -1.26
N LEU A 74 2.55 -4.45 -0.69
CA LEU A 74 1.35 -4.77 0.08
C LEU A 74 1.69 -4.69 1.56
N VAL A 75 0.89 -3.95 2.31
CA VAL A 75 1.06 -3.76 3.76
C VAL A 75 -0.25 -4.14 4.43
N LEU A 76 -0.15 -4.90 5.52
CA LEU A 76 -1.32 -5.24 6.32
C LEU A 76 -1.36 -4.40 7.58
N TYR A 77 -2.56 -4.11 8.06
CA TYR A 77 -2.74 -3.45 9.35
C TYR A 77 -3.78 -4.19 10.17
N ARG A 78 -3.67 -4.05 11.49
CA ARG A 78 -4.72 -4.40 12.43
C ARG A 78 -4.92 -3.25 13.40
N VAL A 79 -6.10 -3.15 13.98
CA VAL A 79 -6.41 -2.12 14.97
C VAL A 79 -6.04 -2.65 16.35
N VAL A 80 -5.52 -1.77 17.21
CA VAL A 80 -5.21 -2.11 18.61
C VAL A 80 -6.44 -2.74 19.27
N GLY A 81 -6.23 -3.88 19.93
CA GLY A 81 -7.31 -4.59 20.61
C GLY A 81 -8.06 -5.58 19.73
N SER A 82 -7.83 -5.60 18.44
CA SER A 82 -8.46 -6.58 17.55
C SER A 82 -7.88 -7.96 17.77
N PRO A 83 -8.68 -9.03 17.56
CA PRO A 83 -8.16 -10.40 17.64
C PRO A 83 -7.04 -10.60 16.61
N LEU A 84 -6.03 -11.37 17.00
CA LEU A 84 -4.94 -11.73 16.10
C LEU A 84 -5.42 -12.84 15.18
N VAL A 85 -5.40 -12.58 13.88
CA VAL A 85 -5.84 -13.53 12.86
C VAL A 85 -4.60 -14.18 12.23
N THR A 86 -4.63 -15.51 12.08
CA THR A 86 -3.54 -16.24 11.47
C THR A 86 -3.51 -16.02 9.97
N LEU A 87 -2.32 -15.72 9.44
CA LEU A 87 -2.11 -15.57 8.00
C LEU A 87 -1.49 -16.84 7.42
N SER A 88 -1.82 -17.13 6.16
CA SER A 88 -1.17 -18.21 5.43
C SER A 88 0.31 -17.87 5.19
N PRO A 89 1.18 -18.90 5.03
CA PRO A 89 2.58 -18.63 4.70
C PRO A 89 2.75 -17.82 3.41
N THR A 90 1.89 -18.04 2.43
CA THR A 90 1.92 -17.28 1.17
C THR A 90 1.69 -15.79 1.43
N MET A 91 0.69 -15.46 2.25
CA MET A 91 0.40 -14.07 2.59
C MET A 91 1.54 -13.46 3.39
N GLN A 92 2.10 -14.20 4.35
CA GLN A 92 3.21 -13.71 5.17
C GLN A 92 4.42 -13.32 4.33
N ARG A 93 4.70 -14.09 3.28
CA ARG A 93 5.82 -13.80 2.38
C ARG A 93 5.53 -12.64 1.44
N ALA A 94 4.27 -12.41 1.11
CA ALA A 94 3.90 -11.40 0.13
C ALA A 94 3.85 -9.99 0.71
N VAL A 95 3.63 -9.84 2.02
CA VAL A 95 3.48 -8.53 2.64
C VAL A 95 4.83 -7.95 3.04
N MET A 96 4.97 -6.64 2.81
CA MET A 96 6.18 -5.93 3.21
C MET A 96 6.19 -5.65 4.71
N ALA A 97 5.03 -5.38 5.30
CA ALA A 97 4.93 -5.09 6.73
C ALA A 97 3.53 -5.42 7.24
N ASP A 98 3.43 -5.64 8.54
CA ASP A 98 2.17 -5.92 9.24
C ASP A 98 2.18 -5.04 10.49
N LEU A 99 1.37 -3.99 10.49
CA LEU A 99 1.43 -2.92 11.47
C LEU A 99 0.18 -2.88 12.34
N THR A 100 0.36 -2.45 13.59
CA THR A 100 -0.75 -2.23 14.52
C THR A 100 -1.05 -0.73 14.57
N LEU A 101 -2.25 -0.36 14.17
CA LEU A 101 -2.67 1.05 14.13
C LEU A 101 -3.62 1.35 15.28
N PRO A 102 -3.63 2.58 15.78
CA PRO A 102 -2.84 3.73 15.33
C PRO A 102 -1.42 3.80 15.91
N LEU A 103 -1.01 2.83 16.74
CA LEU A 103 0.27 2.88 17.44
C LEU A 103 1.46 3.04 16.49
N GLU A 104 1.44 2.31 15.36
CA GLU A 104 2.55 2.30 14.41
C GLU A 104 2.30 3.19 13.20
N ARG A 105 1.45 4.20 13.37
CA ARG A 105 1.11 5.12 12.27
C ARG A 105 2.35 5.76 11.65
N ASN A 106 3.27 6.23 12.49
CA ASN A 106 4.48 6.87 11.98
C ASN A 106 5.36 5.91 11.18
N ARG A 107 5.39 4.64 11.59
CA ARG A 107 6.09 3.60 10.80
C ARG A 107 5.45 3.41 9.44
N LEU A 108 4.12 3.42 9.38
CA LEU A 108 3.41 3.28 8.12
C LEU A 108 3.73 4.45 7.19
N VAL A 109 3.67 5.68 7.70
CA VAL A 109 3.98 6.87 6.91
C VAL A 109 5.41 6.81 6.39
N ALA A 110 6.36 6.46 7.25
CA ALA A 110 7.77 6.34 6.85
C ALA A 110 7.97 5.26 5.79
N LEU A 111 7.28 4.13 5.93
CA LEU A 111 7.36 3.03 4.97
C LEU A 111 6.84 3.46 3.60
N VAL A 112 5.69 4.13 3.56
CA VAL A 112 5.11 4.62 2.31
C VAL A 112 6.04 5.60 1.63
N GLN A 113 6.63 6.52 2.39
CA GLN A 113 7.60 7.47 1.85
C GLN A 113 8.83 6.76 1.29
N HIS A 114 9.32 5.75 1.99
CA HIS A 114 10.47 4.98 1.54
C HIS A 114 10.19 4.24 0.24
N VAL A 115 9.03 3.59 0.14
CA VAL A 115 8.63 2.89 -1.09
C VAL A 115 8.50 3.88 -2.24
N GLY A 116 7.94 5.06 -1.96
CA GLY A 116 7.82 6.13 -2.96
C GLY A 116 9.17 6.60 -3.48
N GLU A 117 10.14 6.78 -2.59
CA GLU A 117 11.50 7.18 -2.97
C GLU A 117 12.20 6.11 -3.81
N ARG A 118 12.07 4.86 -3.40
CA ARG A 118 12.67 3.75 -4.15
C ARG A 118 12.09 3.64 -5.56
N ALA A 119 10.78 3.82 -5.70
CA ALA A 119 10.12 3.75 -7.00
C ALA A 119 10.62 4.86 -7.93
N LYS A 120 10.80 6.07 -7.40
CA LYS A 120 11.35 7.19 -8.18
C LYS A 120 12.77 6.89 -8.64
N THR A 121 13.61 6.39 -7.73
CA THR A 121 15.00 6.05 -8.05
C THR A 121 15.08 4.98 -9.11
N THR A 122 14.27 3.92 -8.97
CA THR A 122 14.21 2.83 -9.95
C THR A 122 13.76 3.34 -11.31
N GLY A 123 12.75 4.21 -11.34
CA GLY A 123 12.27 4.79 -12.58
C GLY A 123 13.32 5.62 -13.28
N ARG A 124 14.08 6.40 -12.54
CA ARG A 124 15.19 7.19 -13.09
C ARG A 124 16.29 6.28 -13.65
N GLY A 125 16.62 5.23 -12.91
CA GLY A 125 17.63 4.29 -13.34
C GLY A 125 17.27 3.60 -14.65
N VAL A 126 16.02 3.27 -14.84
CA VAL A 126 15.54 2.64 -16.08
C VAL A 126 15.70 3.59 -17.26
N ARG A 127 15.48 4.85 -17.08
CA ARG A 127 15.63 5.86 -18.13
C ARG A 127 17.08 6.14 -18.47
N GLY A 128 17.94 6.02 -17.56
CA GLY A 128 19.33 6.38 -17.64
C GLY A 128 20.20 5.61 -18.61
N ASP A 129 19.36 5.80 -18.64
CA ASP A 129 19.93 5.65 -19.27
C ASP A 129 20.38 5.86 -19.84
N SER A 130 19.85 6.25 -19.82
CA SER A 130 20.06 6.73 -20.53
C SER A 130 20.31 7.38 -20.64
N SER A 131 19.98 7.70 -20.50
CA SER A 131 20.20 8.52 -20.76
C SER A 131 20.42 9.04 -20.45
N GLU A 132 20.30 9.21 -20.39
CA GLU A 132 20.55 9.76 -20.43
C GLU A 132 20.77 10.02 -20.21
N GLU A 133 20.69 9.91 -20.22
CA GLU A 133 20.89 10.23 -20.47
C GLU A 133 20.95 10.58 -20.44
N MET A 134 20.83 10.62 -20.62
CA MET A 134 20.85 11.05 -20.99
C MET A 134 20.92 11.55 -20.83
N ALA A 135 20.86 11.59 -20.74
CA ALA A 135 20.83 12.03 -20.87
C ALA A 135 20.98 12.32 -20.67
N GLU A 136 20.86 12.36 -20.73
CA GLU A 136 20.96 12.47 -20.93
C GLU A 136 21.05 12.49 -20.83
N ALA A 137 21.02 12.41 -20.86
CA ALA A 137 21.00 12.35 -21.09
C ALA A 137 21.16 12.38 -21.25
#